data_08a5c2949c4eba31316c47b4871515cc
#
_entry.id   08a5c2949c4eba31316c47b4871515cc
#
_cell.length_a   1.000
_cell.length_b   1.000
_cell.length_c   1.000
_cell.angle_alpha   90.00
_cell.angle_beta   90.00
_cell.angle_gamma   90.00
#
_symmetry.space_group_name_H-M   'P 1'
#
loop_
_entity.id
_entity.type
_entity.pdbx_description
1 polymer ?
#
loop_
_entity_poly.entity_id
_entity_poly.type
_entity_poly.pdbx_seq_one_letter_code
_entity_poly.pdbx_strand_id
1 'polypeptide(L)'
;LPCDQSYNSRLRKEDWDEPADYARLISYFRYGQPSDPLYVRAGQLHGATFGHGTVLNAYYNAINLDLYKLGVQINVNTDYGGVQTVMDNLFQPNLFGARVYVRPMSFFDKASYANNLAIGMTVLADAFAPVGTPPPTTSRSGHEPPLPTEAAVVLGVDVEFAVLRTKMLDVIPYTDFNHILGARGGWHLGVLTKVRPLDKLGLNFRLEYRYLSTQYVPGYFDSLYDIQRYTFPLGCTTTKFDYVRERNRQQACLVGLGGSGFYGEGVFSLFDLLTILITYEDTVGPNNSNLLLSVQLPAFDAVKFAAYYYKRYFDGLSNAFSLDNAVLVGEARIRMYSFMYFIARYARSWTLSADGTRFDSTDDFSVGIGFQARF
;
A
#
# COMPACT_ATOMS: atom_id res chain seq x y z
N LEU A 1 5.38 30.99 -20.03
CA LEU A 1 6.58 31.33 -19.24
C LEU A 1 7.74 31.47 -20.19
N PRO A 2 8.50 32.57 -20.18
CA PRO A 2 9.70 32.68 -20.98
C PRO A 2 10.76 31.74 -20.43
N CYS A 3 11.26 30.83 -21.28
CA CYS A 3 12.46 30.07 -20.97
C CYS A 3 13.64 31.03 -20.89
N ASP A 4 14.08 31.35 -19.69
CA ASP A 4 15.33 32.11 -19.52
C ASP A 4 16.50 31.17 -19.84
N GLN A 5 17.20 31.52 -20.92
CA GLN A 5 18.34 30.75 -21.46
C GLN A 5 19.62 31.08 -20.68
N SER A 6 19.69 30.75 -19.43
CA SER A 6 20.97 30.61 -18.74
C SER A 6 21.23 29.19 -18.33
N TYR A 7 21.46 28.33 -19.34
CA TYR A 7 22.02 26.97 -19.14
C TYR A 7 23.48 27.09 -18.69
N ASN A 8 23.70 27.53 -17.48
CA ASN A 8 24.93 27.28 -16.79
C ASN A 8 24.75 25.96 -16.01
N SER A 9 25.59 24.98 -16.26
CA SER A 9 25.63 23.62 -15.73
C SER A 9 25.80 23.54 -14.21
N ARG A 10 25.05 24.34 -13.47
CA ARG A 10 25.00 24.31 -12.01
C ARG A 10 23.66 23.74 -11.60
N LEU A 11 23.69 22.75 -10.70
CA LEU A 11 22.53 22.27 -9.96
C LEU A 11 21.67 23.48 -9.55
N ARG A 12 20.38 23.43 -9.83
CA ARG A 12 19.47 24.50 -9.40
C ARG A 12 19.59 24.61 -7.89
N LYS A 13 19.82 25.79 -7.36
CA LYS A 13 19.89 26.02 -5.91
C LYS A 13 18.57 25.64 -5.22
N GLU A 14 17.47 25.86 -5.91
CA GLU A 14 16.10 25.54 -5.47
C GLU A 14 15.85 24.04 -5.28
N ASP A 15 16.65 23.15 -5.91
CA ASP A 15 16.55 21.70 -5.76
C ASP A 15 17.40 21.18 -4.59
N TRP A 16 18.11 22.05 -3.84
CA TRP A 16 19.08 21.69 -2.81
C TRP A 16 19.08 22.66 -1.60
N ASP A 17 17.99 23.38 -1.37
CA ASP A 17 17.90 24.39 -0.31
C ASP A 17 17.25 23.84 0.99
N GLU A 18 16.53 22.71 0.90
CA GLU A 18 15.91 22.08 2.05
C GLU A 18 16.59 20.76 2.46
N PRO A 19 16.58 20.39 3.77
CA PRO A 19 17.09 19.09 4.22
C PRO A 19 16.41 17.89 3.55
N ALA A 20 15.15 18.03 3.14
CA ALA A 20 14.40 17.03 2.41
C ALA A 20 15.02 16.69 1.05
N ASP A 21 15.68 17.63 0.39
CA ASP A 21 16.29 17.44 -0.92
C ASP A 21 17.51 16.54 -0.83
N TYR A 22 18.30 16.68 0.23
CA TYR A 22 19.45 15.80 0.48
C TYR A 22 18.99 14.38 0.86
N ALA A 23 17.84 14.24 1.49
CA ALA A 23 17.27 12.94 1.83
C ALA A 23 16.86 12.14 0.59
N ARG A 24 16.56 12.79 -0.56
CA ARG A 24 16.25 12.15 -1.86
C ARG A 24 17.40 11.31 -2.40
N LEU A 25 18.64 11.58 -1.97
CA LEU A 25 19.82 10.80 -2.35
C LEU A 25 19.81 9.38 -1.77
N ILE A 26 19.07 9.18 -0.66
CA ILE A 26 18.98 7.90 0.04
C ILE A 26 17.65 7.25 -0.31
N SER A 27 17.65 6.20 -1.15
CA SER A 27 16.43 5.46 -1.46
C SER A 27 15.79 4.88 -0.21
N TYR A 28 16.56 4.20 0.61
CA TYR A 28 16.14 3.70 1.92
C TYR A 28 17.32 3.21 2.75
N PHE A 29 17.14 3.23 4.05
CA PHE A 29 17.90 2.49 5.05
C PHE A 29 17.03 1.38 5.61
N ARG A 30 17.57 0.19 5.83
CA ARG A 30 16.86 -0.93 6.45
C ARG A 30 17.76 -1.68 7.42
N TYR A 31 17.22 -1.93 8.61
CA TYR A 31 17.80 -2.79 9.62
C TYR A 31 16.81 -3.90 9.96
N GLY A 32 17.23 -5.14 9.93
CA GLY A 32 16.43 -6.32 10.24
C GLY A 32 15.37 -6.69 9.17
N GLN A 33 14.53 -7.62 9.55
CA GLN A 33 13.34 -8.07 8.81
C GLN A 33 12.09 -7.70 9.61
N PRO A 34 10.90 -7.54 9.02
CA PRO A 34 9.68 -7.17 9.73
C PRO A 34 9.29 -8.09 10.90
N SER A 35 9.78 -9.36 10.89
CA SER A 35 9.56 -10.35 11.94
C SER A 35 10.63 -10.39 13.04
N ASP A 36 11.74 -9.68 12.84
CA ASP A 36 12.84 -9.65 13.80
C ASP A 36 12.46 -8.89 15.07
N PRO A 37 13.18 -9.06 16.19
CA PRO A 37 12.94 -8.31 17.41
C PRO A 37 12.93 -6.79 17.23
N LEU A 38 13.77 -6.29 16.31
CA LEU A 38 13.78 -4.90 15.89
C LEU A 38 13.90 -4.82 14.36
N TYR A 39 12.96 -4.14 13.76
CA TYR A 39 12.99 -3.76 12.35
C TYR A 39 12.86 -2.24 12.23
N VAL A 40 13.74 -1.64 11.46
CA VAL A 40 13.70 -0.21 11.14
C VAL A 40 13.87 -0.04 9.64
N ARG A 41 13.00 0.75 9.04
CA ARG A 41 13.13 1.21 7.66
C ARG A 41 12.88 2.71 7.62
N ALA A 42 13.80 3.45 6.98
CA ALA A 42 13.67 4.87 6.69
C ALA A 42 13.90 5.12 5.19
N GLY A 43 13.17 6.03 4.60
CA GLY A 43 13.19 6.31 3.15
C GLY A 43 11.94 5.81 2.45
N GLN A 44 12.10 5.22 1.28
CA GLN A 44 10.97 4.63 0.57
C GLN A 44 10.41 3.42 1.32
N LEU A 45 9.14 3.47 1.68
CA LEU A 45 8.41 2.35 2.27
C LEU A 45 7.90 1.44 1.15
N HIS A 46 8.20 0.17 1.24
CA HIS A 46 7.73 -0.84 0.29
C HIS A 46 6.98 -1.93 1.03
N GLY A 47 5.67 -1.98 0.85
CA GLY A 47 4.84 -3.05 1.40
C GLY A 47 4.63 -2.96 2.91
N ALA A 48 4.59 -1.74 3.49
CA ALA A 48 4.29 -1.58 4.90
C ALA A 48 2.89 -2.12 5.21
N THR A 49 2.81 -3.05 6.15
CA THR A 49 1.58 -3.77 6.51
C THR A 49 1.48 -3.88 8.01
N PHE A 50 0.31 -3.64 8.57
CA PHE A 50 0.01 -3.85 9.99
C PHE A 50 -0.86 -5.10 10.18
N GLY A 51 -0.46 -5.96 11.12
CA GLY A 51 -1.19 -7.18 11.44
C GLY A 51 -1.48 -8.01 10.19
N HIS A 52 -2.75 -8.23 9.91
CA HIS A 52 -3.22 -8.99 8.77
C HIS A 52 -3.47 -8.14 7.50
N GLY A 53 -3.16 -6.85 7.53
CA GLY A 53 -3.31 -5.97 6.37
C GLY A 53 -4.75 -5.48 6.13
N THR A 54 -5.60 -5.54 7.13
CA THR A 54 -7.02 -5.13 6.99
C THR A 54 -7.21 -3.61 7.11
N VAL A 55 -6.24 -2.89 7.70
CA VAL A 55 -6.18 -1.42 7.79
C VAL A 55 -5.10 -0.85 6.90
N LEU A 56 -3.84 -1.28 7.10
CA LEU A 56 -2.67 -0.91 6.29
C LEU A 56 -2.20 -2.14 5.54
N ASN A 57 -2.27 -2.12 4.22
CA ASN A 57 -1.90 -3.26 3.39
C ASN A 57 -0.94 -2.89 2.27
N ALA A 58 0.26 -3.43 2.34
CA ALA A 58 1.29 -3.26 1.32
C ALA A 58 1.51 -1.77 0.92
N TYR A 59 1.40 -0.84 1.88
CA TYR A 59 1.50 0.59 1.63
C TYR A 59 2.86 0.96 1.05
N TYR A 60 2.81 1.86 0.07
CA TYR A 60 3.97 2.35 -0.65
C TYR A 60 3.91 3.88 -0.78
N ASN A 61 4.89 4.58 -0.19
CA ASN A 61 4.90 6.05 -0.14
C ASN A 61 5.63 6.74 -1.31
N ALA A 62 6.13 5.99 -2.28
CA ALA A 62 6.95 6.52 -3.37
C ALA A 62 6.40 6.11 -4.76
N ILE A 63 5.08 6.11 -4.93
CA ILE A 63 4.43 5.83 -6.22
C ILE A 63 4.75 6.92 -7.22
N ASN A 64 4.75 8.17 -6.78
CA ASN A 64 5.16 9.30 -7.60
C ASN A 64 6.63 9.64 -7.31
N LEU A 65 7.50 9.53 -8.33
CA LEU A 65 8.92 9.84 -8.21
C LEU A 65 9.18 11.34 -7.99
N ASP A 66 8.27 12.20 -8.41
CA ASP A 66 8.38 13.65 -8.23
C ASP A 66 8.07 14.08 -6.79
N LEU A 67 7.37 13.22 -6.03
CA LEU A 67 7.02 13.45 -4.63
C LEU A 67 7.81 12.50 -3.74
N TYR A 68 9.09 12.80 -3.54
CA TYR A 68 9.90 12.03 -2.60
C TYR A 68 9.39 12.22 -1.17
N LYS A 69 9.16 11.10 -0.49
CA LYS A 69 8.77 11.05 0.92
C LYS A 69 9.79 10.23 1.70
N LEU A 70 10.36 10.82 2.73
CA LEU A 70 11.19 10.10 3.69
C LEU A 70 10.28 9.41 4.73
N GLY A 71 9.76 8.23 4.39
CA GLY A 71 8.95 7.46 5.32
C GLY A 71 9.76 6.77 6.39
N VAL A 72 9.09 6.41 7.47
CA VAL A 72 9.68 5.64 8.58
C VAL A 72 8.74 4.52 8.98
N GLN A 73 9.30 3.32 9.14
CA GLN A 73 8.61 2.16 9.70
C GLN A 73 9.50 1.55 10.79
N ILE A 74 8.93 1.32 11.96
CA ILE A 74 9.62 0.67 13.08
C ILE A 74 8.71 -0.43 13.62
N ASN A 75 9.23 -1.67 13.68
CA ASN A 75 8.55 -2.77 14.33
C ASN A 75 9.41 -3.29 15.47
N VAL A 76 8.80 -3.49 16.61
CA VAL A 76 9.41 -4.13 17.78
C VAL A 76 8.59 -5.37 18.10
N ASN A 77 9.24 -6.54 18.11
CA ASN A 77 8.61 -7.81 18.41
C ASN A 77 9.29 -8.45 19.62
N THR A 78 8.51 -8.82 20.61
CA THR A 78 8.99 -9.53 21.82
C THR A 78 8.15 -10.77 22.05
N ASP A 79 8.56 -11.63 22.99
CA ASP A 79 7.77 -12.79 23.40
C ASP A 79 6.39 -12.40 23.96
N TYR A 80 6.29 -11.21 24.56
CA TYR A 80 5.08 -10.73 25.25
C TYR A 80 4.12 -9.97 24.34
N GLY A 81 4.61 -9.49 23.21
CA GLY A 81 3.86 -8.65 22.26
C GLY A 81 4.78 -7.77 21.45
N GLY A 82 4.23 -6.75 20.81
CA GLY A 82 5.03 -5.85 19.99
C GLY A 82 4.30 -4.59 19.57
N VAL A 83 5.04 -3.76 18.85
CA VAL A 83 4.57 -2.49 18.31
C VAL A 83 5.00 -2.41 16.85
N GLN A 84 4.10 -2.00 15.98
CA GLN A 84 4.37 -1.67 14.58
C GLN A 84 4.00 -0.21 14.38
N THR A 85 4.88 0.59 13.82
CA THR A 85 4.62 2.01 13.53
C THR A 85 4.93 2.33 12.08
N VAL A 86 4.22 3.30 11.54
CA VAL A 86 4.47 3.83 10.19
C VAL A 86 4.24 5.33 10.16
N MET A 87 5.03 6.01 9.36
CA MET A 87 4.88 7.41 8.99
C MET A 87 5.30 7.56 7.52
N ASP A 88 4.47 8.19 6.71
CA ASP A 88 4.73 8.30 5.26
C ASP A 88 5.86 9.27 4.91
N ASN A 89 6.01 10.33 5.70
CA ASN A 89 7.03 11.35 5.50
C ASN A 89 7.44 11.99 6.84
N LEU A 90 8.73 11.95 7.15
CA LEU A 90 9.27 12.48 8.41
C LEU A 90 9.18 14.02 8.50
N PHE A 91 9.31 14.71 7.35
CA PHE A 91 9.30 16.17 7.33
C PHE A 91 7.89 16.76 7.28
N GLN A 92 6.97 16.05 6.66
CA GLN A 92 5.60 16.51 6.45
C GLN A 92 4.64 15.31 6.51
N PRO A 93 4.38 14.78 7.72
CA PRO A 93 3.60 13.58 7.88
C PRO A 93 2.12 13.81 7.53
N ASN A 94 1.64 13.10 6.52
CA ASN A 94 0.21 13.03 6.23
C ASN A 94 -0.37 11.76 6.85
N LEU A 95 0.24 10.60 6.55
CA LEU A 95 -0.19 9.30 7.04
C LEU A 95 0.76 8.80 8.12
N PHE A 96 0.20 8.50 9.29
CA PHE A 96 0.95 7.93 10.40
C PHE A 96 0.05 7.09 11.31
N GLY A 97 0.65 6.17 12.02
CA GLY A 97 -0.07 5.37 12.99
C GLY A 97 0.73 4.22 13.57
N ALA A 98 0.06 3.44 14.39
CA ALA A 98 0.64 2.31 15.08
C ALA A 98 -0.36 1.17 15.27
N ARG A 99 0.18 -0.05 15.35
CA ARG A 99 -0.48 -1.22 15.89
C ARG A 99 0.32 -1.73 17.08
N VAL A 100 -0.37 -1.97 18.19
CA VAL A 100 0.18 -2.62 19.39
C VAL A 100 -0.52 -3.97 19.53
N TYR A 101 0.23 -5.01 19.84
CA TYR A 101 -0.34 -6.31 20.13
C TYR A 101 0.31 -6.96 21.35
N VAL A 102 -0.45 -7.77 22.05
CA VAL A 102 0.01 -8.50 23.25
C VAL A 102 -0.28 -9.98 23.11
N ARG A 103 0.57 -10.79 23.72
CA ARG A 103 0.40 -12.24 23.92
C ARG A 103 0.09 -12.48 25.39
N PRO A 104 -1.17 -12.45 25.81
CA PRO A 104 -1.52 -12.38 27.23
C PRO A 104 -1.05 -13.60 28.02
N MET A 105 -1.03 -14.77 27.40
CA MET A 105 -0.61 -16.00 28.09
C MET A 105 0.89 -16.07 28.35
N SER A 106 1.71 -15.34 27.61
CA SER A 106 3.17 -15.27 27.81
C SER A 106 3.57 -14.68 29.15
N PHE A 107 2.67 -13.96 29.81
CA PHE A 107 2.90 -13.43 31.16
C PHE A 107 2.76 -14.49 32.26
N PHE A 108 2.07 -15.60 31.98
CA PHE A 108 1.78 -16.65 32.95
C PHE A 108 2.65 -17.90 32.72
N ASP A 109 2.67 -18.42 31.52
CA ASP A 109 3.45 -19.60 31.14
C ASP A 109 3.89 -19.52 29.68
N LYS A 110 5.19 -19.26 29.46
CA LYS A 110 5.78 -19.15 28.13
C LYS A 110 5.75 -20.45 27.32
N ALA A 111 5.69 -21.59 27.98
CA ALA A 111 5.68 -22.89 27.30
C ALA A 111 4.27 -23.34 26.89
N SER A 112 3.24 -22.63 27.35
CA SER A 112 1.85 -22.99 27.04
C SER A 112 1.53 -22.80 25.57
N TYR A 113 0.79 -23.75 25.00
CA TYR A 113 0.21 -23.61 23.65
C TYR A 113 -0.68 -22.36 23.49
N ALA A 114 -1.29 -21.89 24.59
CA ALA A 114 -2.07 -20.68 24.63
C ALA A 114 -1.27 -19.40 24.32
N ASN A 115 0.07 -19.43 24.38
CA ASN A 115 0.94 -18.33 23.96
C ASN A 115 0.86 -17.99 22.47
N ASN A 116 0.24 -18.86 21.70
CA ASN A 116 -0.07 -18.60 20.30
C ASN A 116 -1.24 -17.61 20.09
N LEU A 117 -1.94 -17.21 21.18
CA LEU A 117 -2.95 -16.17 21.15
C LEU A 117 -2.26 -14.79 21.16
N ALA A 118 -2.62 -13.93 20.21
CA ALA A 118 -2.28 -12.53 20.24
C ALA A 118 -3.54 -11.67 20.01
N ILE A 119 -3.57 -10.51 20.66
CA ILE A 119 -4.64 -9.53 20.55
C ILE A 119 -4.01 -8.19 20.19
N GLY A 120 -4.48 -7.56 19.14
CA GLY A 120 -3.94 -6.31 18.60
C GLY A 120 -4.96 -5.19 18.57
N MET A 121 -4.43 -3.96 18.59
CA MET A 121 -5.17 -2.72 18.34
C MET A 121 -4.37 -1.86 17.36
N THR A 122 -5.07 -1.29 16.37
CA THR A 122 -4.49 -0.45 15.34
C THR A 122 -5.16 0.91 15.34
N VAL A 123 -4.36 1.96 15.24
CA VAL A 123 -4.80 3.33 14.95
C VAL A 123 -3.94 3.85 13.81
N LEU A 124 -4.58 4.26 12.73
CA LEU A 124 -3.90 4.85 11.58
C LEU A 124 -4.68 6.06 11.08
N ALA A 125 -3.99 7.15 10.80
CA ALA A 125 -4.60 8.41 10.40
C ALA A 125 -3.90 9.02 9.19
N ASP A 126 -4.70 9.57 8.26
CA ASP A 126 -4.26 10.63 7.35
C ASP A 126 -4.79 11.94 7.91
N ALA A 127 -3.88 12.79 8.42
CA ALA A 127 -4.23 14.06 9.04
C ALA A 127 -4.78 15.10 8.04
N PHE A 128 -4.48 14.91 6.76
CA PHE A 128 -4.80 15.84 5.68
C PHE A 128 -5.46 15.13 4.50
N ALA A 129 -6.41 14.22 4.77
CA ALA A 129 -7.18 13.56 3.74
C ALA A 129 -8.01 14.59 2.96
N PRO A 130 -7.86 14.66 1.62
CA PRO A 130 -8.60 15.63 0.82
C PRO A 130 -10.09 15.32 0.85
N VAL A 131 -10.90 16.39 0.87
CA VAL A 131 -12.37 16.34 0.80
C VAL A 131 -12.86 17.32 -0.28
N GLY A 132 -14.05 17.07 -0.81
CA GLY A 132 -14.63 17.86 -1.88
C GLY A 132 -14.51 17.20 -3.25
N THR A 133 -14.86 17.94 -4.28
CA THR A 133 -14.81 17.46 -5.66
C THR A 133 -13.47 17.82 -6.28
N PRO A 134 -12.64 16.83 -6.68
CA PRO A 134 -11.42 17.11 -7.41
C PRO A 134 -11.73 17.91 -8.68
N PRO A 135 -10.89 18.89 -9.03
CA PRO A 135 -11.05 19.63 -10.28
C PRO A 135 -10.93 18.66 -11.47
N PRO A 136 -11.66 18.90 -12.56
CA PRO A 136 -11.53 18.08 -13.75
C PRO A 136 -10.10 18.16 -14.30
N THR A 137 -9.55 17.01 -14.69
CA THR A 137 -8.15 16.85 -15.15
C THR A 137 -7.77 17.70 -16.37
N THR A 138 -8.76 18.32 -17.01
CA THR A 138 -8.58 19.22 -18.16
C THR A 138 -8.11 20.63 -17.74
N SER A 139 -8.21 20.99 -16.48
CA SER A 139 -7.81 22.32 -15.99
C SER A 139 -6.32 22.31 -15.63
N ARG A 140 -5.45 22.46 -16.63
CA ARG A 140 -3.99 22.62 -16.47
C ARG A 140 -3.57 24.04 -16.04
N SER A 141 -4.44 24.81 -15.41
CA SER A 141 -4.12 26.21 -15.10
C SER A 141 -3.12 26.40 -13.96
N GLY A 142 -2.75 25.36 -13.22
CA GLY A 142 -1.73 25.42 -12.16
C GLY A 142 -2.06 26.35 -10.97
N HIS A 143 -3.25 26.95 -10.94
CA HIS A 143 -3.68 27.95 -9.97
C HIS A 143 -4.99 27.54 -9.26
N GLU A 144 -5.37 26.27 -9.31
CA GLU A 144 -6.54 25.82 -8.56
C GLU A 144 -6.21 25.77 -7.06
N PRO A 145 -7.12 26.27 -6.20
CA PRO A 145 -6.91 26.18 -4.77
C PRO A 145 -6.82 24.70 -4.34
N PRO A 146 -5.94 24.37 -3.41
CA PRO A 146 -5.86 23.01 -2.90
C PRO A 146 -7.21 22.60 -2.29
N LEU A 147 -7.58 21.32 -2.44
CA LEU A 147 -8.78 20.78 -1.81
C LEU A 147 -8.73 21.01 -0.29
N PRO A 148 -9.87 21.27 0.36
CA PRO A 148 -9.97 21.22 1.80
C PRO A 148 -9.53 19.85 2.32
N THR A 149 -9.04 19.79 3.54
CA THR A 149 -8.58 18.54 4.15
C THR A 149 -9.26 18.31 5.49
N GLU A 150 -9.53 17.04 5.79
CA GLU A 150 -10.01 16.57 7.10
C GLU A 150 -9.18 15.36 7.54
N ALA A 151 -9.18 15.04 8.83
CA ALA A 151 -8.49 13.86 9.32
C ALA A 151 -9.31 12.58 9.06
N ALA A 152 -8.75 11.66 8.29
CA ALA A 152 -9.29 10.31 8.10
C ALA A 152 -8.61 9.36 9.08
N VAL A 153 -9.36 8.85 10.06
CA VAL A 153 -8.82 7.95 11.11
C VAL A 153 -9.48 6.59 10.99
N VAL A 154 -8.67 5.54 10.98
CA VAL A 154 -9.12 4.15 11.00
C VAL A 154 -8.66 3.50 12.30
N LEU A 155 -9.60 2.87 12.98
CA LEU A 155 -9.38 2.06 14.18
C LEU A 155 -9.56 0.60 13.82
N GLY A 156 -8.71 -0.27 14.37
CA GLY A 156 -8.79 -1.71 14.20
C GLY A 156 -8.56 -2.45 15.52
N VAL A 157 -9.23 -3.60 15.66
CA VAL A 157 -8.96 -4.59 16.71
C VAL A 157 -8.81 -5.93 16.04
N ASP A 158 -7.81 -6.68 16.43
CA ASP A 158 -7.54 -7.99 15.84
C ASP A 158 -7.24 -9.04 16.93
N VAL A 159 -7.60 -10.28 16.61
CA VAL A 159 -7.28 -11.46 17.42
C VAL A 159 -6.75 -12.53 16.48
N GLU A 160 -5.61 -13.09 16.79
CA GLU A 160 -5.03 -14.22 16.07
C GLU A 160 -4.69 -15.38 17.03
N PHE A 161 -4.76 -16.60 16.53
CA PHE A 161 -4.34 -17.77 17.27
C PHE A 161 -3.60 -18.75 16.34
N ALA A 162 -2.28 -18.90 16.50
CA ALA A 162 -1.53 -19.84 15.70
C ALA A 162 -1.81 -21.29 16.13
N VAL A 163 -2.74 -21.95 15.43
CA VAL A 163 -3.11 -23.35 15.70
C VAL A 163 -2.00 -24.33 15.33
N LEU A 164 -1.12 -23.94 14.42
CA LEU A 164 0.08 -24.69 14.07
C LEU A 164 1.22 -23.71 13.83
N ARG A 165 2.35 -23.96 14.46
CA ARG A 165 3.58 -23.21 14.27
C ARG A 165 4.77 -24.16 14.29
N THR A 166 5.29 -24.46 13.10
CA THR A 166 6.43 -25.34 12.88
C THR A 166 7.49 -24.65 12.03
N LYS A 167 8.63 -25.29 11.83
CA LYS A 167 9.66 -24.76 10.93
C LYS A 167 9.16 -24.66 9.47
N MET A 168 8.30 -25.59 9.05
CA MET A 168 7.85 -25.69 7.65
C MET A 168 6.48 -25.07 7.41
N LEU A 169 5.60 -25.05 8.42
CA LEU A 169 4.21 -24.68 8.26
C LEU A 169 3.69 -23.93 9.47
N ASP A 170 3.14 -22.74 9.23
CA ASP A 170 2.34 -22.00 10.20
C ASP A 170 0.91 -21.90 9.67
N VAL A 171 -0.08 -22.09 10.55
CA VAL A 171 -1.50 -21.88 10.27
C VAL A 171 -2.08 -21.00 11.37
N ILE A 172 -2.53 -19.80 10.99
CA ILE A 172 -2.90 -18.73 11.91
C ILE A 172 -4.29 -18.21 11.53
N PRO A 173 -5.37 -18.81 12.05
CA PRO A 173 -6.69 -18.19 11.99
C PRO A 173 -6.70 -16.88 12.77
N TYR A 174 -7.47 -15.92 12.26
CA TYR A 174 -7.60 -14.58 12.85
C TYR A 174 -8.97 -13.96 12.57
N THR A 175 -9.30 -12.96 13.34
CA THR A 175 -10.45 -12.09 13.10
C THR A 175 -10.08 -10.65 13.38
N ASP A 176 -10.49 -9.75 12.48
CA ASP A 176 -10.26 -8.31 12.59
C ASP A 176 -11.60 -7.56 12.47
N PHE A 177 -11.74 -6.54 13.26
CA PHE A 177 -12.82 -5.54 13.11
C PHE A 177 -12.20 -4.17 12.94
N ASN A 178 -12.56 -3.47 11.88
CA ASN A 178 -12.04 -2.14 11.57
C ASN A 178 -13.17 -1.14 11.37
N HIS A 179 -12.92 0.10 11.78
CA HIS A 179 -13.89 1.19 11.69
C HIS A 179 -13.21 2.49 11.26
N ILE A 180 -13.75 3.13 10.22
CA ILE A 180 -13.34 4.47 9.79
C ILE A 180 -14.16 5.49 10.54
N LEU A 181 -13.53 6.38 11.31
CA LEU A 181 -14.24 7.37 12.13
C LEU A 181 -15.08 8.31 11.27
N GLY A 182 -16.34 8.47 11.67
CA GLY A 182 -17.31 9.26 10.90
C GLY A 182 -17.81 8.57 9.62
N ALA A 183 -17.47 7.30 9.42
CA ALA A 183 -17.92 6.46 8.32
C ALA A 183 -18.39 5.09 8.85
N ARG A 184 -17.98 4.02 8.23
CA ARG A 184 -18.46 2.68 8.51
C ARG A 184 -17.32 1.70 8.81
N GLY A 185 -17.66 0.44 9.14
CA GLY A 185 -16.70 -0.58 9.50
C GLY A 185 -16.88 -1.88 8.72
N GLY A 186 -15.90 -2.77 8.89
CA GLY A 186 -15.91 -4.11 8.33
C GLY A 186 -15.35 -5.14 9.30
N TRP A 187 -15.86 -6.35 9.17
CA TRP A 187 -15.40 -7.52 9.90
C TRP A 187 -14.75 -8.50 8.94
N HIS A 188 -13.60 -9.02 9.34
CA HIS A 188 -12.78 -9.95 8.59
C HIS A 188 -12.56 -11.21 9.41
N LEU A 189 -12.78 -12.36 8.81
CA LEU A 189 -12.47 -13.67 9.38
C LEU A 189 -11.53 -14.38 8.41
N GLY A 190 -10.31 -14.66 8.82
CA GLY A 190 -9.31 -15.17 7.91
C GLY A 190 -8.42 -16.26 8.47
N VAL A 191 -7.62 -16.83 7.59
CA VAL A 191 -6.53 -17.72 7.91
C VAL A 191 -5.30 -17.32 7.12
N LEU A 192 -4.19 -17.13 7.82
CA LEU A 192 -2.87 -16.95 7.25
C LEU A 192 -2.10 -18.26 7.34
N THR A 193 -1.63 -18.75 6.20
CA THR A 193 -0.81 -19.96 6.10
C THR A 193 0.54 -19.61 5.52
N LYS A 194 1.62 -19.97 6.22
CA LYS A 194 3.00 -19.79 5.75
C LYS A 194 3.64 -21.15 5.57
N VAL A 195 4.08 -21.45 4.37
CA VAL A 195 4.73 -22.73 4.02
C VAL A 195 6.18 -22.42 3.63
N ARG A 196 7.12 -23.04 4.30
CA ARG A 196 8.57 -22.88 4.09
C ARG A 196 9.19 -24.26 3.86
N PRO A 197 9.02 -24.85 2.66
CA PRO A 197 9.50 -26.20 2.39
C PRO A 197 11.04 -26.27 2.32
N LEU A 198 11.70 -25.15 1.99
CA LEU A 198 13.15 -24.98 1.94
C LEU A 198 13.50 -23.61 2.53
N ASP A 199 14.74 -23.42 2.99
CA ASP A 199 15.19 -22.18 3.66
C ASP A 199 14.96 -20.90 2.84
N LYS A 200 14.92 -21.00 1.51
CA LYS A 200 14.75 -19.84 0.62
C LYS A 200 13.54 -19.95 -0.30
N LEU A 201 12.65 -20.88 -0.02
CA LEU A 201 11.38 -21.01 -0.72
C LEU A 201 10.24 -20.73 0.26
N GLY A 202 9.50 -19.66 0.05
CA GLY A 202 8.37 -19.25 0.87
C GLY A 202 7.09 -19.17 0.06
N LEU A 203 6.02 -19.73 0.63
CA LEU A 203 4.66 -19.60 0.13
C LEU A 203 3.81 -19.06 1.28
N ASN A 204 3.21 -17.90 1.10
CA ASN A 204 2.27 -17.35 2.07
C ASN A 204 0.91 -17.26 1.40
N PHE A 205 -0.11 -17.75 2.08
CA PHE A 205 -1.49 -17.66 1.64
C PHE A 205 -2.31 -16.99 2.72
N ARG A 206 -3.21 -16.09 2.32
CA ARG A 206 -4.20 -15.47 3.18
C ARG A 206 -5.56 -15.60 2.51
N LEU A 207 -6.51 -16.17 3.23
CA LEU A 207 -7.89 -16.28 2.80
C LEU A 207 -8.77 -15.62 3.85
N GLU A 208 -9.65 -14.74 3.43
CA GLU A 208 -10.58 -14.03 4.31
C GLU A 208 -12.01 -14.16 3.80
N TYR A 209 -12.94 -14.37 4.70
CA TYR A 209 -14.34 -13.98 4.55
C TYR A 209 -14.51 -12.58 5.13
N ARG A 210 -15.17 -11.71 4.40
CA ARG A 210 -15.38 -10.31 4.77
C ARG A 210 -16.87 -10.01 4.87
N TYR A 211 -17.25 -9.30 5.93
CA TYR A 211 -18.56 -8.69 6.06
C TYR A 211 -18.38 -7.18 6.21
N LEU A 212 -18.67 -6.47 5.14
CA LEU A 212 -18.38 -5.05 4.99
C LEU A 212 -19.67 -4.25 5.03
N SER A 213 -19.69 -3.18 5.81
CA SER A 213 -20.74 -2.16 5.70
C SER A 213 -20.64 -1.45 4.34
N THR A 214 -21.76 -0.95 3.84
CA THR A 214 -21.81 -0.18 2.59
C THR A 214 -20.74 0.92 2.58
N GLN A 215 -19.96 1.00 1.49
CA GLN A 215 -18.89 1.97 1.28
C GLN A 215 -17.68 1.86 2.24
N TYR A 216 -17.63 0.86 3.09
CA TYR A 216 -16.38 0.55 3.77
C TYR A 216 -15.36 -0.03 2.78
N VAL A 217 -14.13 0.49 2.81
CA VAL A 217 -13.02 0.05 1.96
C VAL A 217 -12.01 -0.70 2.82
N PRO A 218 -11.90 -2.04 2.68
CA PRO A 218 -10.90 -2.81 3.40
C PRO A 218 -9.50 -2.44 2.93
N GLY A 219 -8.51 -2.51 3.83
CA GLY A 219 -7.17 -2.03 3.51
C GLY A 219 -7.20 -0.56 3.08
N TYR A 220 -7.90 0.29 3.83
CA TYR A 220 -8.14 1.70 3.46
C TYR A 220 -6.85 2.41 3.05
N PHE A 221 -5.74 2.11 3.73
CA PHE A 221 -4.42 2.59 3.38
C PHE A 221 -3.65 1.47 2.66
N ASP A 222 -3.72 1.45 1.36
CA ASP A 222 -3.10 0.44 0.51
C ASP A 222 -1.91 1.00 -0.30
N SER A 223 -1.38 0.18 -1.19
CA SER A 223 -0.26 0.56 -2.05
C SER A 223 -0.56 1.71 -3.01
N LEU A 224 -1.83 1.98 -3.33
CA LEU A 224 -2.27 3.06 -4.21
C LEU A 224 -2.91 4.22 -3.45
N TYR A 225 -2.87 4.22 -2.13
CA TYR A 225 -3.54 5.22 -1.30
C TYR A 225 -3.20 6.66 -1.72
N ASP A 226 -1.93 6.95 -1.96
CA ASP A 226 -1.47 8.31 -2.30
C ASP A 226 -2.08 8.85 -3.61
N ILE A 227 -2.46 7.98 -4.54
CA ILE A 227 -3.19 8.35 -5.75
C ILE A 227 -4.69 8.41 -5.46
N GLN A 228 -5.22 7.37 -4.84
CA GLN A 228 -6.65 7.19 -4.63
C GLN A 228 -7.24 8.16 -3.61
N ARG A 229 -6.42 8.76 -2.74
CA ARG A 229 -6.91 9.74 -1.77
C ARG A 229 -7.60 10.93 -2.43
N TYR A 230 -7.18 11.30 -3.66
CA TYR A 230 -7.74 12.42 -4.43
C TYR A 230 -8.91 12.01 -5.33
N THR A 231 -8.91 10.76 -5.83
CA THR A 231 -9.94 10.29 -6.79
C THR A 231 -10.27 8.83 -6.50
N PHE A 232 -11.50 8.58 -6.04
CA PHE A 232 -11.91 7.22 -5.67
C PHE A 232 -13.43 7.00 -5.86
N PRO A 233 -13.86 5.89 -6.47
CA PRO A 233 -13.05 4.96 -7.29
C PRO A 233 -12.36 5.69 -8.45
N LEU A 234 -11.33 5.09 -9.05
CA LEU A 234 -10.62 5.71 -10.18
C LEU A 234 -11.63 6.11 -11.29
N GLY A 235 -11.51 7.35 -11.75
CA GLY A 235 -12.44 7.92 -12.73
C GLY A 235 -13.62 8.67 -12.14
N CYS A 236 -13.80 8.67 -10.83
CA CYS A 236 -14.85 9.41 -10.15
C CYS A 236 -14.38 10.79 -9.69
N THR A 237 -15.33 11.72 -9.54
CA THR A 237 -15.07 13.08 -9.07
C THR A 237 -15.29 13.22 -7.56
N THR A 238 -14.89 12.21 -6.79
CA THR A 238 -14.98 12.23 -5.33
C THR A 238 -13.65 11.76 -4.72
N THR A 239 -13.32 12.26 -3.55
CA THR A 239 -12.15 11.82 -2.80
C THR A 239 -12.43 10.49 -2.09
N LYS A 240 -11.40 9.73 -1.74
CA LYS A 240 -11.55 8.44 -1.03
C LYS A 240 -12.25 8.63 0.32
N PHE A 241 -11.97 9.73 1.02
CA PHE A 241 -12.57 9.98 2.33
C PHE A 241 -14.03 10.40 2.23
N ASP A 242 -14.40 11.25 1.25
CA ASP A 242 -15.81 11.59 1.01
C ASP A 242 -16.63 10.40 0.52
N TYR A 243 -16.02 9.52 -0.28
CA TYR A 243 -16.66 8.28 -0.72
C TYR A 243 -17.08 7.41 0.48
N VAL A 244 -16.17 7.13 1.43
CA VAL A 244 -16.50 6.29 2.60
C VAL A 244 -17.47 6.95 3.57
N ARG A 245 -17.56 8.29 3.57
CA ARG A 245 -18.50 9.08 4.39
C ARG A 245 -19.83 9.36 3.69
N GLU A 246 -20.03 8.82 2.49
CA GLU A 246 -21.23 9.02 1.67
C GLU A 246 -21.49 10.49 1.31
N ARG A 247 -20.47 11.32 1.31
CA ARG A 247 -20.55 12.70 0.84
C ARG A 247 -20.40 12.76 -0.70
N ASN A 248 -21.00 13.78 -1.33
CA ASN A 248 -20.91 14.04 -2.78
C ASN A 248 -21.26 12.81 -3.65
N ARG A 249 -22.39 12.18 -3.39
CA ARG A 249 -22.88 11.02 -4.13
C ARG A 249 -23.19 11.37 -5.59
N GLN A 250 -22.26 11.09 -6.47
CA GLN A 250 -22.58 10.96 -7.89
C GLN A 250 -23.01 9.51 -8.15
N GLN A 251 -24.20 9.32 -8.66
CA GLN A 251 -24.81 7.99 -8.83
C GLN A 251 -23.99 7.04 -9.71
N ALA A 252 -23.23 7.57 -10.66
CA ALA A 252 -22.34 6.82 -11.53
C ALA A 252 -21.09 6.23 -10.83
N CYS A 253 -20.76 6.75 -9.64
CA CYS A 253 -19.58 6.34 -8.86
C CYS A 253 -19.92 5.44 -7.67
N LEU A 254 -21.18 5.07 -7.52
CA LEU A 254 -21.61 4.12 -6.49
C LEU A 254 -21.27 2.70 -6.96
N VAL A 255 -20.03 2.32 -6.77
CA VAL A 255 -19.68 0.90 -6.76
C VAL A 255 -20.24 0.34 -5.47
N GLY A 256 -21.03 -0.71 -5.56
CA GLY A 256 -21.75 -1.29 -4.42
C GLY A 256 -20.80 -1.99 -3.46
N LEU A 257 -19.79 -1.28 -2.93
CA LEU A 257 -18.92 -1.81 -1.89
C LEU A 257 -19.75 -2.00 -0.62
N GLY A 258 -19.79 -3.23 -0.15
CA GLY A 258 -20.50 -3.62 1.05
C GLY A 258 -21.09 -5.02 0.92
N GLY A 259 -21.48 -5.61 2.06
CA GLY A 259 -22.01 -6.97 2.13
C GLY A 259 -20.91 -8.02 2.34
N SER A 260 -21.24 -9.27 2.01
CA SER A 260 -20.32 -10.40 2.16
C SER A 260 -19.35 -10.49 0.98
N GLY A 261 -18.14 -10.94 1.25
CA GLY A 261 -17.15 -11.15 0.21
C GLY A 261 -16.02 -12.06 0.64
N PHE A 262 -15.12 -12.31 -0.30
CA PHE A 262 -13.92 -13.11 -0.09
C PHE A 262 -12.69 -12.32 -0.54
N TYR A 263 -11.59 -12.53 0.16
CA TYR A 263 -10.28 -12.06 -0.24
C TYR A 263 -9.29 -13.21 -0.20
N GLY A 264 -8.51 -13.34 -1.26
CA GLY A 264 -7.42 -14.28 -1.36
C GLY A 264 -6.11 -13.54 -1.69
N GLU A 265 -5.04 -13.94 -1.01
CA GLU A 265 -3.69 -13.46 -1.29
C GLU A 265 -2.75 -14.65 -1.34
N GLY A 266 -1.87 -14.65 -2.33
CA GLY A 266 -0.77 -15.60 -2.44
C GLY A 266 0.54 -14.85 -2.69
N VAL A 267 1.54 -15.12 -1.85
CA VAL A 267 2.91 -14.63 -2.04
C VAL A 267 3.82 -15.83 -2.25
N PHE A 268 4.47 -15.87 -3.38
CA PHE A 268 5.50 -16.86 -3.71
C PHE A 268 6.86 -16.18 -3.73
N SER A 269 7.80 -16.65 -2.92
CA SER A 269 9.17 -16.15 -2.84
C SER A 269 10.15 -17.28 -3.11
N LEU A 270 11.00 -17.13 -4.14
CA LEU A 270 11.95 -18.12 -4.60
C LEU A 270 13.39 -17.59 -4.49
N PHE A 271 14.19 -18.14 -3.57
CA PHE A 271 15.64 -17.93 -3.40
C PHE A 271 16.08 -16.46 -3.41
N ASP A 272 15.26 -15.54 -2.92
CA ASP A 272 15.47 -14.09 -3.05
C ASP A 272 15.61 -13.61 -4.53
N LEU A 273 15.31 -14.47 -5.49
CA LEU A 273 15.42 -14.22 -6.92
C LEU A 273 14.13 -13.66 -7.50
N LEU A 274 12.99 -14.19 -7.04
CA LEU A 274 11.68 -13.88 -7.57
C LEU A 274 10.68 -13.80 -6.42
N THR A 275 9.88 -12.74 -6.41
CA THR A 275 8.69 -12.65 -5.56
C THR A 275 7.49 -12.36 -6.45
N ILE A 276 6.46 -13.18 -6.34
CA ILE A 276 5.17 -12.99 -6.99
C ILE A 276 4.12 -12.80 -5.90
N LEU A 277 3.35 -11.73 -6.00
CA LEU A 277 2.16 -11.48 -5.18
C LEU A 277 0.94 -11.49 -6.10
N ILE A 278 -0.07 -12.23 -5.71
CA ILE A 278 -1.39 -12.24 -6.34
C ILE A 278 -2.41 -11.98 -5.26
N THR A 279 -3.29 -11.00 -5.47
CA THR A 279 -4.48 -10.82 -4.63
C THR A 279 -5.73 -10.80 -5.47
N TYR A 280 -6.78 -11.42 -4.99
CA TYR A 280 -8.11 -11.36 -5.55
C TYR A 280 -9.13 -11.07 -4.45
N GLU A 281 -9.99 -10.12 -4.70
CA GLU A 281 -11.08 -9.75 -3.82
C GLU A 281 -12.38 -9.75 -4.62
N ASP A 282 -13.43 -10.26 -4.02
CA ASP A 282 -14.76 -10.24 -4.60
C ASP A 282 -15.80 -10.07 -3.49
N THR A 283 -16.68 -9.11 -3.64
CA THR A 283 -17.77 -8.84 -2.71
C THR A 283 -19.11 -8.87 -3.46
N VAL A 284 -20.19 -9.14 -2.75
CA VAL A 284 -21.53 -9.18 -3.33
C VAL A 284 -21.87 -7.84 -3.98
N GLY A 285 -22.32 -7.88 -5.23
CA GLY A 285 -22.72 -6.73 -6.05
C GLY A 285 -22.00 -6.68 -7.39
N PRO A 286 -22.46 -5.86 -8.32
CA PRO A 286 -21.82 -5.69 -9.62
C PRO A 286 -20.52 -4.88 -9.48
N ASN A 287 -19.54 -5.19 -10.32
CA ASN A 287 -18.26 -4.45 -10.40
C ASN A 287 -17.52 -4.33 -9.06
N ASN A 288 -17.52 -5.39 -8.27
CA ASN A 288 -16.90 -5.40 -6.93
C ASN A 288 -15.61 -6.23 -6.84
N SER A 289 -15.18 -6.84 -7.95
CA SER A 289 -13.96 -7.62 -7.98
C SER A 289 -12.73 -6.74 -8.13
N ASN A 290 -11.66 -7.11 -7.43
CA ASN A 290 -10.35 -6.46 -7.51
C ASN A 290 -9.27 -7.51 -7.70
N LEU A 291 -8.29 -7.25 -8.57
CA LEU A 291 -7.15 -8.12 -8.84
C LEU A 291 -5.85 -7.31 -8.79
N LEU A 292 -4.88 -7.81 -8.04
CA LEU A 292 -3.52 -7.30 -8.01
C LEU A 292 -2.56 -8.41 -8.39
N LEU A 293 -1.65 -8.12 -9.31
CA LEU A 293 -0.49 -8.94 -9.63
C LEU A 293 0.76 -8.10 -9.44
N SER A 294 1.74 -8.61 -8.72
CA SER A 294 3.06 -8.00 -8.60
C SER A 294 4.14 -9.05 -8.81
N VAL A 295 5.12 -8.71 -9.61
CA VAL A 295 6.30 -9.53 -9.86
C VAL A 295 7.54 -8.70 -9.56
N GLN A 296 8.43 -9.22 -8.75
CA GLN A 296 9.68 -8.57 -8.38
C GLN A 296 10.84 -9.55 -8.59
N LEU A 297 11.87 -9.08 -9.28
CA LEU A 297 13.12 -9.79 -9.53
C LEU A 297 14.28 -9.01 -8.87
N PRO A 298 14.49 -9.16 -7.55
CA PRO A 298 15.48 -8.38 -6.81
C PRO A 298 16.93 -8.87 -6.96
N ALA A 299 17.14 -10.07 -7.51
CA ALA A 299 18.37 -10.81 -7.30
C ALA A 299 19.44 -10.69 -8.37
N PHE A 300 19.10 -10.18 -9.53
CA PHE A 300 20.16 -9.89 -10.48
C PHE A 300 20.87 -8.62 -10.02
N ASP A 301 22.08 -8.77 -9.48
CA ASP A 301 22.87 -7.63 -9.02
C ASP A 301 23.00 -6.51 -10.06
N ALA A 302 23.00 -6.87 -11.34
CA ALA A 302 23.11 -5.94 -12.45
C ALA A 302 21.77 -5.29 -12.83
N VAL A 303 20.65 -6.02 -12.74
CA VAL A 303 19.32 -5.53 -13.14
C VAL A 303 18.29 -6.03 -12.15
N LYS A 304 17.52 -5.13 -11.59
CA LYS A 304 16.32 -5.43 -10.79
C LYS A 304 15.11 -5.01 -11.60
N PHE A 305 14.06 -5.82 -11.55
CA PHE A 305 12.82 -5.55 -12.26
C PHE A 305 11.64 -5.69 -11.30
N ALA A 306 10.68 -4.79 -11.42
CA ALA A 306 9.39 -4.88 -10.75
C ALA A 306 8.28 -4.57 -11.75
N ALA A 307 7.25 -5.38 -11.77
CA ALA A 307 6.05 -5.13 -12.54
C ALA A 307 4.83 -5.24 -11.64
N TYR A 308 3.84 -4.43 -11.92
CA TYR A 308 2.68 -4.26 -11.11
C TYR A 308 1.45 -4.07 -12.00
N TYR A 309 0.45 -4.90 -11.84
CA TYR A 309 -0.84 -4.80 -12.49
C TYR A 309 -1.93 -4.76 -11.44
N TYR A 310 -2.78 -3.75 -11.48
CA TYR A 310 -3.87 -3.59 -10.55
C TYR A 310 -5.15 -3.21 -11.28
N LYS A 311 -6.15 -4.05 -11.16
CA LYS A 311 -7.48 -3.83 -11.71
C LYS A 311 -8.51 -3.83 -10.61
N ARG A 312 -9.38 -2.85 -10.63
CA ARG A 312 -10.50 -2.72 -9.68
C ARG A 312 -11.83 -2.62 -10.41
N TYR A 313 -12.88 -2.94 -9.67
CA TYR A 313 -14.25 -2.69 -10.05
C TYR A 313 -14.62 -3.34 -11.39
N PHE A 314 -14.26 -4.58 -11.55
CA PHE A 314 -14.66 -5.39 -12.71
C PHE A 314 -15.66 -6.46 -12.31
N ASP A 315 -16.41 -6.94 -13.29
CA ASP A 315 -17.39 -8.02 -13.14
C ASP A 315 -16.89 -9.27 -13.87
N GLY A 316 -16.75 -10.34 -13.12
CA GLY A 316 -16.33 -11.65 -13.61
C GLY A 316 -14.85 -11.76 -14.02
N LEU A 317 -14.28 -12.95 -13.93
CA LEU A 317 -12.86 -13.22 -14.22
C LEU A 317 -12.48 -12.97 -15.69
N SER A 318 -13.43 -12.99 -16.62
CA SER A 318 -13.19 -12.68 -18.04
C SER A 318 -12.67 -11.26 -18.25
N ASN A 319 -13.07 -10.32 -17.38
CA ASN A 319 -12.69 -8.92 -17.44
C ASN A 319 -11.44 -8.59 -16.58
N ALA A 320 -10.94 -9.57 -15.84
CA ALA A 320 -9.83 -9.36 -14.90
C ALA A 320 -8.54 -8.86 -15.55
N PHE A 321 -8.31 -9.18 -16.82
CA PHE A 321 -7.11 -8.82 -17.57
C PHE A 321 -7.35 -7.78 -18.68
N SER A 322 -8.55 -7.21 -18.78
CA SER A 322 -8.76 -6.07 -19.66
C SER A 322 -8.00 -4.85 -19.13
N LEU A 323 -7.45 -4.03 -20.02
CA LEU A 323 -6.68 -2.85 -19.61
C LEU A 323 -7.57 -1.67 -19.19
N ASP A 324 -8.86 -1.75 -19.47
CA ASP A 324 -9.80 -0.70 -19.07
C ASP A 324 -9.85 -0.59 -17.56
N ASN A 325 -9.72 0.61 -17.02
CA ASN A 325 -9.72 0.87 -15.59
C ASN A 325 -8.66 0.08 -14.80
N ALA A 326 -7.51 -0.19 -15.43
CA ALA A 326 -6.39 -0.87 -14.81
C ALA A 326 -5.20 0.08 -14.62
N VAL A 327 -4.34 -0.21 -13.67
CA VAL A 327 -3.05 0.45 -13.48
C VAL A 327 -1.95 -0.56 -13.79
N LEU A 328 -1.04 -0.21 -14.68
CA LEU A 328 0.13 -1.00 -15.02
C LEU A 328 1.39 -0.17 -14.72
N VAL A 329 2.28 -0.69 -13.90
CA VAL A 329 3.56 -0.06 -13.59
C VAL A 329 4.67 -1.07 -13.84
N GLY A 330 5.71 -0.65 -14.56
CA GLY A 330 6.95 -1.41 -14.72
C GLY A 330 8.14 -0.55 -14.30
N GLU A 331 9.05 -1.13 -13.54
CA GLU A 331 10.28 -0.46 -13.12
C GLU A 331 11.47 -1.38 -13.37
N ALA A 332 12.50 -0.84 -14.02
CA ALA A 332 13.78 -1.49 -14.19
C ALA A 332 14.87 -0.64 -13.52
N ARG A 333 15.70 -1.28 -12.69
CA ARG A 333 16.86 -0.66 -12.06
C ARG A 333 18.11 -1.37 -12.58
N ILE A 334 18.94 -0.65 -13.30
CA ILE A 334 20.19 -1.14 -13.89
C ILE A 334 21.34 -0.61 -13.07
N ARG A 335 22.16 -1.50 -12.50
CA ARG A 335 23.31 -1.11 -11.69
C ARG A 335 24.41 -0.51 -12.58
N MET A 336 24.76 0.74 -12.34
CA MET A 336 25.87 1.42 -13.00
C MET A 336 27.17 1.27 -12.20
N TYR A 337 27.08 1.41 -10.88
CA TYR A 337 28.15 1.20 -9.91
C TYR A 337 27.64 0.42 -8.69
N SER A 338 28.50 0.00 -7.80
CA SER A 338 28.14 -0.81 -6.62
C SER A 338 27.03 -0.18 -5.75
N PHE A 339 26.90 1.11 -5.76
CA PHE A 339 25.95 1.90 -4.97
C PHE A 339 24.98 2.74 -5.81
N MET A 340 25.10 2.74 -7.15
CA MET A 340 24.32 3.62 -8.04
C MET A 340 23.58 2.80 -9.10
N TYR A 341 22.29 3.14 -9.28
CA TYR A 341 21.41 2.50 -10.25
C TYR A 341 20.81 3.55 -11.19
N PHE A 342 20.75 3.24 -12.46
CA PHE A 342 19.87 3.88 -13.40
C PHE A 342 18.47 3.27 -13.23
N ILE A 343 17.45 4.10 -13.09
CA ILE A 343 16.05 3.69 -12.88
C ILE A 343 15.27 4.14 -14.10
N ALA A 344 14.60 3.20 -14.75
CA ALA A 344 13.59 3.47 -15.78
C ALA A 344 12.24 2.96 -15.29
N ARG A 345 11.24 3.82 -15.31
CA ARG A 345 9.88 3.50 -14.87
C ARG A 345 8.89 3.88 -15.97
N TYR A 346 7.97 2.97 -16.21
CA TYR A 346 6.78 3.17 -17.03
C TYR A 346 5.54 2.97 -16.17
N ALA A 347 4.59 3.88 -16.27
CA ALA A 347 3.30 3.76 -15.63
C ALA A 347 2.20 4.05 -16.65
N ARG A 348 1.21 3.15 -16.71
CA ARG A 348 -0.01 3.35 -17.49
C ARG A 348 -1.19 3.36 -16.55
N SER A 349 -1.95 4.43 -16.60
CA SER A 349 -3.21 4.58 -15.87
C SER A 349 -4.34 4.90 -16.85
N TRP A 350 -5.56 4.69 -16.40
CA TRP A 350 -6.76 4.93 -17.19
C TRP A 350 -7.67 5.87 -16.42
N THR A 351 -8.09 6.94 -17.05
CA THR A 351 -9.03 7.91 -16.50
C THR A 351 -10.28 7.94 -17.34
N LEU A 352 -11.44 8.07 -16.70
CA LEU A 352 -12.69 8.25 -17.42
C LEU A 352 -12.64 9.58 -18.17
N SER A 353 -12.98 9.57 -19.48
CA SER A 353 -13.08 10.80 -20.28
C SER A 353 -14.12 11.75 -19.71
N ALA A 354 -14.01 13.05 -20.01
CA ALA A 354 -14.89 14.07 -19.47
C ALA A 354 -16.38 13.87 -19.83
N ASP A 355 -16.65 13.16 -20.93
CA ASP A 355 -18.00 12.81 -21.39
C ASP A 355 -18.55 11.52 -20.72
N GLY A 356 -17.75 10.84 -19.92
CA GLY A 356 -18.14 9.62 -19.20
C GLY A 356 -18.34 8.40 -20.10
N THR A 357 -17.95 8.46 -21.38
CA THR A 357 -18.26 7.40 -22.35
C THR A 357 -17.13 6.41 -22.59
N ARG A 358 -15.89 6.78 -22.26
CA ARG A 358 -14.69 5.95 -22.51
C ARG A 358 -13.62 6.18 -21.47
N PHE A 359 -12.69 5.25 -21.37
CA PHE A 359 -11.46 5.41 -20.60
C PHE A 359 -10.32 5.87 -21.52
N ASP A 360 -9.72 6.99 -21.16
CA ASP A 360 -8.52 7.48 -21.83
C ASP A 360 -7.29 6.99 -21.05
N SER A 361 -6.31 6.41 -21.77
CA SER A 361 -5.06 5.97 -21.16
C SER A 361 -4.08 7.14 -21.05
N THR A 362 -3.43 7.25 -19.91
CA THR A 362 -2.30 8.14 -19.73
C THR A 362 -1.05 7.29 -19.49
N ASP A 363 -0.05 7.48 -20.35
CA ASP A 363 1.23 6.82 -20.24
C ASP A 363 2.25 7.82 -19.69
N ASP A 364 2.95 7.42 -18.64
CA ASP A 364 4.02 8.18 -18.02
C ASP A 364 5.32 7.38 -18.05
N PHE A 365 6.38 8.01 -18.54
CA PHE A 365 7.70 7.41 -18.57
C PHE A 365 8.69 8.33 -17.88
N SER A 366 9.36 7.80 -16.86
CA SER A 366 10.36 8.53 -16.09
C SER A 366 11.68 7.78 -16.02
N VAL A 367 12.76 8.52 -15.98
CA VAL A 367 14.11 8.01 -15.77
C VAL A 367 14.78 8.77 -14.65
N GLY A 368 15.60 8.09 -13.88
CA GLY A 368 16.29 8.68 -12.74
C GLY A 368 17.54 7.91 -12.36
N ILE A 369 18.25 8.43 -11.38
CA ILE A 369 19.41 7.78 -10.76
C ILE A 369 19.08 7.58 -9.28
N GLY A 370 19.24 6.35 -8.83
CA GLY A 370 19.07 5.97 -7.42
C GLY A 370 20.37 5.55 -6.79
N PHE A 371 20.53 5.86 -5.51
CA PHE A 371 21.68 5.41 -4.73
C PHE A 371 21.19 4.43 -3.66
N GLN A 372 21.88 3.31 -3.55
CA GLN A 372 21.58 2.28 -2.55
C GLN A 372 22.87 1.80 -1.92
N ALA A 373 23.09 2.08 -0.63
CA ALA A 373 24.16 1.48 0.15
C ALA A 373 23.63 0.21 0.84
N ARG A 374 24.41 -0.86 0.80
CA ARG A 374 24.26 -2.04 1.66
C ARG A 374 25.40 -2.01 2.65
N PHE A 375 25.08 -1.88 3.92
CA PHE A 375 26.04 -2.00 5.02
C PHE A 375 26.00 -3.41 5.58
#